data_b623a2a6eb3501ec37e6893fb36ab137
#
_entry.id   b623a2a6eb3501ec37e6893fb36ab137
#
_cell.length_a   1.000
_cell.length_b   1.000
_cell.length_c   1.000
_cell.angle_alpha   90.00
_cell.angle_beta   90.00
_cell.angle_gamma   90.00
#
_symmetry.space_group_name_H-M   'P 1'
#
loop_
_entity.id
_entity.type
_entity.pdbx_description
1 polymer ?
#
loop_
_entity_poly.entity_id
_entity_poly.type
_entity_poly.pdbx_seq_one_letter_code
_entity_poly.pdbx_strand_id
1 'polypeptide(L)'
;GALGMLYDSTLCVGCQACVTKCQEINHPEPMERGDTYANGDPIWSNNDKLSPYTNNIIQIWRDGTGENKDQLENGYAFIKKQCMHCVDANCVSVCPVSALTKDPKTGIVHYHADICTGCRYCMVGCPYNIPKYDYDDPFGKLYKCELCNQKGVERLDKGLLPGCVEVCPTGAVIFGTREELLEEAKRRLAKKAGEEYHYPRQTINGGDTYLHKIPEYQDHIYGEFEGGGTQVMVLSAVPFENLGMPEVAPLSTGARSEHIQHTLYKGMVLPIAALAGITYLVNRNSKKQEQEHHKEDNDVES
;
A
#
# COMPACT_ATOMS: atom_id res chain seq x y z
N GLY A 1 6.67 -5.05 -15.89
CA GLY A 1 6.27 -3.85 -15.17
C GLY A 1 5.72 -4.17 -13.78
N ALA A 2 5.58 -3.16 -12.94
CA ALA A 2 5.03 -3.34 -11.60
C ALA A 2 3.58 -3.84 -11.69
N LEU A 3 3.24 -4.83 -10.88
CA LEU A 3 1.93 -5.47 -10.86
C LEU A 3 0.95 -4.68 -10.00
N GLY A 4 -0.34 -4.75 -10.33
CA GLY A 4 -1.37 -4.04 -9.62
C GLY A 4 -2.78 -4.61 -9.82
N MET A 5 -3.74 -3.87 -9.28
CA MET A 5 -5.17 -4.13 -9.45
C MET A 5 -5.88 -2.84 -9.82
N LEU A 6 -6.92 -2.95 -10.63
CA LEU A 6 -7.94 -1.92 -10.79
C LEU A 6 -9.23 -2.44 -10.15
N TYR A 7 -9.74 -1.69 -9.19
CA TYR A 7 -11.04 -1.94 -8.60
C TYR A 7 -12.03 -0.89 -9.07
N ASP A 8 -13.14 -1.34 -9.61
CA ASP A 8 -14.24 -0.50 -10.06
C ASP A 8 -15.45 -0.70 -9.15
N SER A 9 -15.76 0.29 -8.32
CA SER A 9 -16.85 0.22 -7.35
C SER A 9 -18.21 0.07 -8.03
N THR A 10 -18.33 0.60 -9.24
CA THR A 10 -19.60 0.58 -9.99
C THR A 10 -19.96 -0.81 -10.53
N LEU A 11 -18.95 -1.63 -10.77
CA LEU A 11 -19.14 -3.04 -11.17
C LEU A 11 -19.31 -3.98 -9.98
N CYS A 12 -18.96 -3.52 -8.76
CA CYS A 12 -19.05 -4.35 -7.57
C CYS A 12 -20.51 -4.54 -7.16
N VAL A 13 -20.91 -5.78 -6.99
CA VAL A 13 -22.25 -6.17 -6.54
C VAL A 13 -22.29 -6.58 -5.06
N GLY A 14 -21.16 -6.38 -4.34
CA GLY A 14 -21.06 -6.68 -2.93
C GLY A 14 -21.15 -8.17 -2.55
N CYS A 15 -20.96 -9.10 -3.48
CA CYS A 15 -21.15 -10.54 -3.26
C CYS A 15 -20.16 -11.17 -2.27
N GLN A 16 -19.10 -10.47 -1.86
CA GLN A 16 -18.05 -10.89 -0.93
C GLN A 16 -17.24 -12.15 -1.34
N ALA A 17 -17.42 -12.70 -2.54
CA ALA A 17 -16.65 -13.84 -3.02
C ALA A 17 -15.12 -13.59 -2.91
N CYS A 18 -14.67 -12.36 -3.19
CA CYS A 18 -13.27 -11.96 -3.03
C CYS A 18 -12.79 -11.98 -1.57
N VAL A 19 -13.66 -11.74 -0.60
CA VAL A 19 -13.34 -11.80 0.85
C VAL A 19 -13.17 -13.27 1.26
N THR A 20 -14.15 -14.11 0.93
CA THR A 20 -14.13 -15.55 1.23
C THR A 20 -12.90 -16.23 0.59
N LYS A 21 -12.64 -15.95 -0.69
CA LYS A 21 -11.48 -16.54 -1.38
C LYS A 21 -10.15 -16.06 -0.83
N CYS A 22 -10.07 -14.82 -0.40
CA CYS A 22 -8.88 -14.30 0.27
C CYS A 22 -8.63 -15.03 1.59
N GLN A 23 -9.68 -15.25 2.38
CA GLN A 23 -9.60 -15.97 3.64
C GLN A 23 -9.18 -17.43 3.43
N GLU A 24 -9.80 -18.13 2.49
CA GLU A 24 -9.46 -19.50 2.13
C GLU A 24 -7.96 -19.67 1.76
N ILE A 25 -7.40 -18.72 1.01
CA ILE A 25 -6.01 -18.79 0.54
C ILE A 25 -5.01 -18.37 1.63
N ASN A 26 -5.32 -17.34 2.40
CA ASN A 26 -4.34 -16.71 3.29
C ASN A 26 -4.48 -17.12 4.75
N HIS A 27 -5.62 -17.70 5.13
CA HIS A 27 -5.94 -18.14 6.48
C HIS A 27 -6.66 -19.51 6.41
N PRO A 28 -5.96 -20.57 5.94
CA PRO A 28 -6.58 -21.88 5.70
C PRO A 28 -7.02 -22.59 6.99
N GLU A 29 -6.44 -22.25 8.14
CA GLU A 29 -6.93 -22.76 9.42
C GLU A 29 -8.36 -22.22 9.64
N PRO A 30 -9.30 -23.10 10.02
CA PRO A 30 -10.63 -22.64 10.37
C PRO A 30 -10.50 -21.67 11.54
N MET A 31 -10.72 -20.39 11.29
CA MET A 31 -10.96 -19.47 12.38
C MET A 31 -12.10 -20.07 13.22
N GLU A 32 -11.90 -20.17 14.52
CA GLU A 32 -13.03 -20.32 15.41
C GLU A 32 -13.95 -19.12 15.11
N ARG A 33 -14.99 -19.38 14.35
CA ARG A 33 -15.91 -18.36 13.82
C ARG A 33 -16.71 -17.63 14.90
N GLY A 34 -16.22 -17.64 16.13
CA GLY A 34 -16.84 -17.02 17.28
C GLY A 34 -17.08 -15.51 17.09
N ASP A 35 -16.16 -14.79 16.49
CA ASP A 35 -16.15 -13.33 16.64
C ASP A 35 -16.57 -12.54 15.39
N THR A 36 -16.55 -13.12 14.20
CA THR A 36 -16.95 -12.42 12.98
C THR A 36 -18.34 -12.72 12.48
N TYR A 37 -18.97 -13.83 12.96
CA TYR A 37 -20.30 -14.26 12.55
C TYR A 37 -21.20 -14.67 13.75
N ALA A 38 -20.74 -14.43 14.97
CA ALA A 38 -21.34 -14.99 16.19
C ALA A 38 -22.71 -14.40 16.55
N ASN A 39 -23.10 -13.26 16.00
CA ASN A 39 -24.30 -12.54 16.46
C ASN A 39 -25.55 -12.76 15.59
N GLY A 40 -25.52 -13.72 14.66
CA GLY A 40 -26.67 -13.97 13.78
C GLY A 40 -26.95 -12.84 12.78
N ASP A 41 -26.09 -11.83 12.73
CA ASP A 41 -26.17 -10.75 11.78
C ASP A 41 -25.87 -11.23 10.37
N PRO A 42 -26.53 -10.70 9.33
CA PRO A 42 -26.24 -11.03 7.96
C PRO A 42 -24.75 -10.86 7.67
N ILE A 43 -24.18 -11.72 6.84
CA ILE A 43 -22.77 -11.68 6.36
C ILE A 43 -22.30 -10.26 5.99
N TRP A 44 -23.21 -9.37 5.67
CA TRP A 44 -23.02 -7.99 5.27
C TRP A 44 -22.68 -7.01 6.40
N SER A 45 -22.99 -7.35 7.66
CA SER A 45 -22.85 -6.41 8.79
C SER A 45 -21.53 -6.54 9.54
N ASN A 46 -20.81 -7.63 9.41
CA ASN A 46 -19.68 -7.96 10.29
C ASN A 46 -18.28 -7.72 9.73
N ASN A 47 -18.14 -7.36 8.45
CA ASN A 47 -16.83 -7.08 7.84
C ASN A 47 -16.56 -5.59 7.69
N ASP A 48 -16.91 -4.80 8.70
CA ASP A 48 -16.71 -3.35 8.64
C ASP A 48 -15.24 -2.94 8.74
N LYS A 49 -14.38 -3.83 9.24
CA LYS A 49 -12.97 -3.50 9.52
C LYS A 49 -12.04 -4.63 9.09
N LEU A 50 -10.87 -4.23 8.58
CA LEU A 50 -9.76 -5.15 8.43
C LEU A 50 -9.29 -5.63 9.80
N SER A 51 -8.90 -6.89 9.89
CA SER A 51 -8.39 -7.54 11.09
C SER A 51 -7.14 -8.37 10.76
N PRO A 52 -6.43 -8.93 11.73
CA PRO A 52 -5.35 -9.88 11.46
C PRO A 52 -5.80 -11.07 10.61
N TYR A 53 -7.08 -11.39 10.64
CA TYR A 53 -7.65 -12.55 9.94
C TYR A 53 -8.36 -12.20 8.63
N THR A 54 -8.47 -10.91 8.29
CA THR A 54 -9.15 -10.42 7.08
C THR A 54 -8.27 -9.43 6.32
N ASN A 55 -7.56 -9.90 5.28
CA ASN A 55 -6.65 -9.07 4.48
C ASN A 55 -7.37 -8.17 3.47
N ASN A 56 -8.62 -8.43 3.18
CA ASN A 56 -9.50 -7.57 2.39
C ASN A 56 -10.95 -7.70 2.86
N ILE A 57 -11.71 -6.61 2.72
CA ILE A 57 -13.14 -6.55 3.02
C ILE A 57 -13.85 -5.75 1.95
N ILE A 58 -15.17 -5.96 1.83
CA ILE A 58 -16.06 -5.08 1.08
C ILE A 58 -16.89 -4.29 2.09
N GLN A 59 -16.71 -2.98 2.09
CA GLN A 59 -17.55 -2.07 2.86
C GLN A 59 -18.66 -1.51 1.97
N ILE A 60 -19.75 -1.10 2.59
CA ILE A 60 -20.87 -0.44 1.94
C ILE A 60 -21.00 0.99 2.50
N TRP A 61 -21.00 1.96 1.62
CA TRP A 61 -21.46 3.30 1.92
C TRP A 61 -22.95 3.42 1.61
N ARG A 62 -23.70 4.13 2.43
CA ARG A 62 -25.12 4.40 2.24
C ARG A 62 -25.44 5.83 2.60
N ASP A 63 -26.36 6.40 1.83
CA ASP A 63 -27.03 7.66 2.11
C ASP A 63 -28.55 7.46 2.11
N GLY A 64 -29.25 8.12 3.01
CA GLY A 64 -30.71 8.06 3.10
C GLY A 64 -31.27 6.63 3.14
N THR A 65 -32.17 6.29 2.19
CA THR A 65 -32.78 4.95 2.08
C THR A 65 -31.82 3.89 1.55
N GLY A 66 -30.74 4.31 0.85
CA GLY A 66 -29.78 3.39 0.28
C GLY A 66 -30.34 2.46 -0.79
N GLU A 67 -31.24 2.94 -1.63
CA GLU A 67 -31.92 2.14 -2.66
C GLU A 67 -31.20 2.19 -4.02
N ASN A 68 -30.53 3.32 -4.32
CA ASN A 68 -29.99 3.59 -5.63
C ASN A 68 -28.46 3.34 -5.64
N LYS A 69 -28.03 2.31 -6.37
CA LYS A 69 -26.60 2.01 -6.49
C LYS A 69 -25.88 3.16 -7.21
N ASP A 70 -24.72 3.55 -6.64
CA ASP A 70 -23.80 4.55 -7.21
C ASP A 70 -24.40 5.97 -7.36
N GLN A 71 -25.41 6.30 -6.56
CA GLN A 71 -26.02 7.63 -6.49
C GLN A 71 -25.70 8.31 -5.16
N LEU A 72 -25.63 9.64 -5.17
CA LEU A 72 -25.36 10.42 -3.95
C LEU A 72 -26.60 10.50 -3.03
N GLU A 73 -27.77 10.73 -3.61
CA GLU A 73 -29.02 10.83 -2.86
C GLU A 73 -29.71 9.46 -2.76
N ASN A 74 -30.03 9.05 -1.54
CA ASN A 74 -30.64 7.74 -1.24
C ASN A 74 -29.85 6.58 -1.87
N GLY A 75 -28.54 6.77 -1.99
CA GLY A 75 -27.68 5.88 -2.72
C GLY A 75 -26.86 4.94 -1.83
N TYR A 76 -26.22 3.98 -2.50
CA TYR A 76 -25.19 3.14 -1.90
C TYR A 76 -24.10 2.79 -2.90
N ALA A 77 -22.92 2.54 -2.38
CA ALA A 77 -21.79 2.06 -3.18
C ALA A 77 -20.92 1.09 -2.37
N PHE A 78 -20.22 0.21 -3.06
CA PHE A 78 -19.30 -0.74 -2.45
C PHE A 78 -17.86 -0.29 -2.62
N ILE A 79 -17.07 -0.47 -1.57
CA ILE A 79 -15.62 -0.23 -1.63
C ILE A 79 -14.85 -1.43 -1.09
N LYS A 80 -13.85 -1.84 -1.83
CA LYS A 80 -12.91 -2.88 -1.43
C LYS A 80 -11.76 -2.24 -0.65
N LYS A 81 -11.60 -2.63 0.61
CA LYS A 81 -10.46 -2.20 1.44
C LYS A 81 -9.43 -3.33 1.50
N GLN A 82 -8.21 -3.01 1.06
CA GLN A 82 -7.05 -3.90 1.08
C GLN A 82 -5.77 -3.08 1.02
N CYS A 83 -4.60 -3.71 1.06
CA CYS A 83 -3.33 -3.01 0.86
C CYS A 83 -3.29 -2.36 -0.54
N MET A 84 -2.94 -1.08 -0.57
CA MET A 84 -2.82 -0.31 -1.82
C MET A 84 -1.48 -0.54 -2.52
N HIS A 85 -0.51 -1.20 -1.87
CA HIS A 85 0.84 -1.43 -2.40
C HIS A 85 1.46 -0.15 -2.97
N CYS A 86 1.50 0.91 -2.15
CA CYS A 86 1.95 2.25 -2.53
C CYS A 86 3.27 2.21 -3.32
N VAL A 87 3.42 3.09 -4.31
CA VAL A 87 4.67 3.27 -5.06
C VAL A 87 5.76 3.68 -4.07
N ASP A 88 5.50 4.74 -3.29
CA ASP A 88 6.33 5.17 -2.17
C ASP A 88 5.69 4.68 -0.85
N ALA A 89 6.05 3.49 -0.42
CA ALA A 89 5.40 2.81 0.69
C ALA A 89 5.88 3.34 2.04
N ASN A 90 5.13 4.25 2.68
CA ASN A 90 5.44 4.77 4.01
C ASN A 90 5.68 3.66 5.05
N CYS A 91 4.92 2.57 4.99
CA CYS A 91 5.09 1.45 5.91
C CYS A 91 6.44 0.73 5.75
N VAL A 92 7.06 0.81 4.57
CA VAL A 92 8.44 0.34 4.33
C VAL A 92 9.43 1.33 4.92
N SER A 93 9.29 2.62 4.61
CA SER A 93 10.19 3.68 5.10
C SER A 93 10.26 3.76 6.63
N VAL A 94 9.15 3.57 7.33
CA VAL A 94 9.11 3.64 8.80
C VAL A 94 9.51 2.35 9.50
N CYS A 95 9.82 1.27 8.78
CA CYS A 95 10.17 -0.01 9.37
C CYS A 95 11.65 -0.03 9.80
N PRO A 96 11.98 0.00 11.11
CA PRO A 96 13.37 0.12 11.57
C PRO A 96 14.20 -1.14 11.32
N VAL A 97 13.54 -2.29 11.09
CA VAL A 97 14.20 -3.59 10.90
C VAL A 97 13.99 -4.14 9.49
N SER A 98 13.44 -3.35 8.58
CA SER A 98 13.14 -3.76 7.19
C SER A 98 12.28 -5.03 7.08
N ALA A 99 11.40 -5.27 8.07
CA ALA A 99 10.43 -6.36 8.01
C ALA A 99 9.35 -6.13 6.94
N LEU A 100 9.17 -4.90 6.50
CA LEU A 100 8.39 -4.56 5.32
C LEU A 100 9.34 -4.11 4.21
N THR A 101 9.22 -4.73 3.06
CA THR A 101 10.04 -4.44 1.87
C THR A 101 9.15 -4.26 0.66
N LYS A 102 9.61 -3.46 -0.30
CA LYS A 102 8.95 -3.33 -1.60
C LYS A 102 9.79 -4.00 -2.66
N ASP A 103 9.21 -4.96 -3.37
CA ASP A 103 9.85 -5.56 -4.53
C ASP A 103 9.91 -4.54 -5.68
N PRO A 104 11.09 -4.19 -6.18
CA PRO A 104 11.25 -3.19 -7.24
C PRO A 104 10.73 -3.68 -8.61
N LYS A 105 10.59 -5.00 -8.82
CA LYS A 105 10.11 -5.57 -10.08
C LYS A 105 8.59 -5.65 -10.12
N THR A 106 8.01 -6.23 -9.08
CA THR A 106 6.56 -6.47 -9.01
C THR A 106 5.80 -5.32 -8.36
N GLY A 107 6.46 -4.44 -7.61
CA GLY A 107 5.82 -3.38 -6.85
C GLY A 107 5.07 -3.87 -5.61
N ILE A 108 5.13 -5.15 -5.28
CA ILE A 108 4.46 -5.73 -4.10
C ILE A 108 5.19 -5.30 -2.83
N VAL A 109 4.44 -4.90 -1.83
CA VAL A 109 4.97 -4.70 -0.48
C VAL A 109 4.86 -6.02 0.27
N HIS A 110 6.01 -6.64 0.57
CA HIS A 110 6.12 -7.90 1.31
C HIS A 110 6.30 -7.68 2.81
N TYR A 111 5.97 -8.69 3.58
CA TYR A 111 6.16 -8.72 5.03
C TYR A 111 6.96 -9.95 5.45
N HIS A 112 8.03 -9.72 6.20
CA HIS A 112 8.93 -10.73 6.74
C HIS A 112 8.69 -10.86 8.25
N ALA A 113 7.85 -11.83 8.62
CA ALA A 113 7.41 -12.01 10.00
C ALA A 113 8.53 -12.47 10.95
N ASP A 114 9.57 -13.11 10.40
CA ASP A 114 10.72 -13.65 11.13
C ASP A 114 11.65 -12.56 11.72
N ILE A 115 11.70 -11.38 11.09
CA ILE A 115 12.52 -10.25 11.55
C ILE A 115 11.69 -9.12 12.17
N CYS A 116 10.36 -9.25 12.20
CA CYS A 116 9.47 -8.23 12.75
C CYS A 116 9.55 -8.17 14.28
N THR A 117 9.81 -6.98 14.82
CA THR A 117 9.88 -6.71 16.27
C THR A 117 8.55 -6.28 16.90
N GLY A 118 7.47 -6.20 16.12
CA GLY A 118 6.15 -5.79 16.62
C GLY A 118 6.04 -4.31 17.03
N CYS A 119 6.92 -3.41 16.54
CA CYS A 119 6.90 -1.99 16.90
C CYS A 119 5.67 -1.22 16.40
N ARG A 120 4.95 -1.73 15.40
CA ARG A 120 3.68 -1.21 14.84
C ARG A 120 3.78 0.16 14.16
N TYR A 121 4.98 0.69 13.89
CA TYR A 121 5.15 1.95 13.17
C TYR A 121 4.51 1.93 11.78
N CYS A 122 4.50 0.79 11.12
CA CYS A 122 3.83 0.60 9.83
C CYS A 122 2.31 0.80 9.87
N MET A 123 1.66 0.57 11.02
CA MET A 123 0.23 0.87 11.20
C MET A 123 -0.01 2.37 11.25
N VAL A 124 0.86 3.10 11.98
CA VAL A 124 0.79 4.57 12.09
C VAL A 124 1.20 5.24 10.80
N GLY A 125 2.21 4.71 10.12
CA GLY A 125 2.72 5.26 8.86
C GLY A 125 1.81 5.01 7.65
N CYS A 126 0.81 4.12 7.75
CA CYS A 126 -0.09 3.82 6.63
C CYS A 126 -1.26 4.80 6.56
N PRO A 127 -1.37 5.66 5.54
CA PRO A 127 -2.48 6.60 5.43
C PRO A 127 -3.83 5.91 5.22
N TYR A 128 -3.82 4.66 4.75
CA TYR A 128 -5.01 3.86 4.47
C TYR A 128 -5.44 2.97 5.65
N ASN A 129 -4.71 2.99 6.77
CA ASN A 129 -4.95 2.16 7.95
C ASN A 129 -5.08 0.66 7.65
N ILE A 130 -4.22 0.14 6.76
CA ILE A 130 -4.34 -1.24 6.25
C ILE A 130 -3.64 -2.27 7.14
N PRO A 131 -2.36 -2.11 7.53
CA PRO A 131 -1.70 -3.13 8.33
C PRO A 131 -2.43 -3.33 9.66
N LYS A 132 -2.69 -4.59 10.03
CA LYS A 132 -3.33 -4.97 11.30
C LYS A 132 -2.38 -5.87 12.07
N TYR A 133 -2.30 -5.64 13.37
CA TYR A 133 -1.47 -6.40 14.28
C TYR A 133 -2.35 -7.33 15.12
N ASP A 134 -1.90 -8.54 15.32
CA ASP A 134 -2.54 -9.50 16.19
C ASP A 134 -2.15 -9.19 17.65
N TYR A 135 -3.11 -8.75 18.43
CA TYR A 135 -2.94 -8.42 19.84
C TYR A 135 -3.27 -9.59 20.78
N ASP A 136 -3.86 -10.65 20.25
CA ASP A 136 -4.25 -11.82 21.04
C ASP A 136 -3.05 -12.77 21.25
N ASP A 137 -2.04 -12.68 20.37
CA ASP A 137 -0.76 -13.39 20.53
C ASP A 137 0.28 -12.48 21.21
N PRO A 138 0.93 -12.91 22.31
CA PRO A 138 2.05 -12.18 22.94
C PRO A 138 3.21 -11.85 21.98
N PHE A 139 3.41 -12.69 20.96
CA PHE A 139 4.36 -12.49 19.88
C PHE A 139 3.67 -12.16 18.55
N GLY A 140 2.56 -11.44 18.64
CA GLY A 140 1.69 -11.13 17.53
C GLY A 140 2.41 -10.61 16.30
N LYS A 141 1.84 -10.90 15.14
CA LYS A 141 2.38 -10.55 13.84
C LYS A 141 1.52 -9.50 13.17
N LEU A 142 2.07 -8.93 12.10
CA LEU A 142 1.38 -8.00 11.25
C LEU A 142 0.70 -8.76 10.11
N TYR A 143 -0.49 -8.29 9.73
CA TYR A 143 -1.25 -8.86 8.62
C TYR A 143 -1.66 -7.77 7.63
N LYS A 144 -1.51 -8.05 6.36
CA LYS A 144 -1.96 -7.24 5.24
C LYS A 144 -1.98 -8.07 3.96
N CYS A 145 -2.69 -7.59 2.95
CA CYS A 145 -2.64 -8.18 1.61
C CYS A 145 -1.21 -8.13 1.02
N GLU A 146 -0.77 -9.22 0.38
CA GLU A 146 0.48 -9.34 -0.38
C GLU A 146 0.22 -9.80 -1.82
N LEU A 147 -0.97 -9.51 -2.37
CA LEU A 147 -1.44 -9.98 -3.68
C LEU A 147 -1.38 -11.52 -3.83
N CYS A 148 -1.57 -12.23 -2.71
CA CYS A 148 -1.44 -13.70 -2.61
C CYS A 148 -0.06 -14.24 -3.02
N ASN A 149 1.00 -13.44 -2.84
CA ASN A 149 2.38 -13.83 -3.18
C ASN A 149 3.33 -13.86 -1.97
N GLN A 150 2.77 -13.97 -0.77
CA GLN A 150 3.55 -14.22 0.45
C GLN A 150 4.11 -15.63 0.48
N LYS A 151 5.17 -15.82 1.28
CA LYS A 151 5.81 -17.11 1.52
C LYS A 151 4.78 -18.19 1.94
N GLY A 152 4.80 -19.32 1.26
CA GLY A 152 3.88 -20.45 1.48
C GLY A 152 2.61 -20.42 0.63
N VAL A 153 2.30 -19.29 -0.01
CA VAL A 153 1.18 -19.14 -0.95
C VAL A 153 1.68 -19.01 -2.39
N GLU A 154 2.46 -17.98 -2.71
CA GLU A 154 3.24 -17.81 -3.94
C GLU A 154 2.40 -18.01 -5.22
N ARG A 155 1.18 -17.47 -5.24
CA ARG A 155 0.27 -17.68 -6.38
C ARG A 155 0.80 -17.06 -7.68
N LEU A 156 1.34 -15.84 -7.59
CA LEU A 156 1.86 -15.15 -8.77
C LEU A 156 3.09 -15.86 -9.33
N ASP A 157 3.97 -16.36 -8.47
CA ASP A 157 5.17 -17.14 -8.88
C ASP A 157 4.79 -18.47 -9.54
N LYS A 158 3.61 -19.00 -9.19
CA LYS A 158 3.02 -20.21 -9.82
C LYS A 158 2.18 -19.88 -11.07
N GLY A 159 2.17 -18.63 -11.53
CA GLY A 159 1.38 -18.19 -12.68
C GLY A 159 -0.13 -18.09 -12.42
N LEU A 160 -0.55 -18.08 -11.15
CA LEU A 160 -1.95 -17.97 -10.76
C LEU A 160 -2.30 -16.54 -10.40
N LEU A 161 -3.54 -16.14 -10.62
CA LEU A 161 -4.05 -14.83 -10.24
C LEU A 161 -4.26 -14.70 -8.73
N PRO A 162 -4.24 -13.48 -8.17
CA PRO A 162 -4.72 -13.24 -6.81
C PRO A 162 -6.16 -13.74 -6.66
N GLY A 163 -6.46 -14.43 -5.55
CA GLY A 163 -7.75 -15.10 -5.39
C GLY A 163 -8.97 -14.19 -5.51
N CYS A 164 -8.85 -12.93 -5.07
CA CYS A 164 -9.95 -11.96 -5.20
C CYS A 164 -10.24 -11.53 -6.64
N VAL A 165 -9.25 -11.62 -7.53
CA VAL A 165 -9.40 -11.36 -8.96
C VAL A 165 -10.04 -12.57 -9.64
N GLU A 166 -9.52 -13.77 -9.34
CA GLU A 166 -9.97 -15.04 -9.92
C GLU A 166 -11.48 -15.25 -9.77
N VAL A 167 -12.04 -14.90 -8.61
CA VAL A 167 -13.45 -15.17 -8.29
C VAL A 167 -14.41 -14.02 -8.56
N CYS A 168 -13.93 -12.87 -9.04
CA CYS A 168 -14.79 -11.71 -9.24
C CYS A 168 -15.73 -11.90 -10.44
N PRO A 169 -17.06 -12.04 -10.24
CA PRO A 169 -17.98 -12.42 -11.33
C PRO A 169 -18.20 -11.29 -12.35
N THR A 170 -18.05 -10.03 -11.92
CA THR A 170 -18.35 -8.86 -12.77
C THR A 170 -17.08 -8.18 -13.32
N GLY A 171 -15.89 -8.66 -12.95
CA GLY A 171 -14.65 -7.95 -13.30
C GLY A 171 -14.46 -6.63 -12.54
N ALA A 172 -15.17 -6.44 -11.42
CA ALA A 172 -14.94 -5.28 -10.55
C ALA A 172 -13.50 -5.20 -10.01
N VAL A 173 -12.80 -6.33 -9.95
CA VAL A 173 -11.36 -6.39 -9.66
C VAL A 173 -10.67 -7.07 -10.83
N ILE A 174 -9.73 -6.37 -11.46
CA ILE A 174 -8.86 -6.93 -12.49
C ILE A 174 -7.39 -6.76 -12.11
N PHE A 175 -6.53 -7.60 -12.66
CA PHE A 175 -5.11 -7.68 -12.39
C PHE A 175 -4.28 -7.52 -13.66
N GLY A 176 -3.14 -6.87 -13.54
CA GLY A 176 -2.20 -6.66 -14.64
C GLY A 176 -1.02 -5.81 -14.21
N THR A 177 -0.29 -5.25 -15.17
CA THR A 177 0.69 -4.22 -14.86
C THR A 177 -0.03 -2.91 -14.50
N ARG A 178 0.57 -2.14 -13.59
CA ARG A 178 -0.01 -0.84 -13.19
C ARG A 178 -0.28 0.08 -14.39
N GLU A 179 0.60 0.04 -15.36
CA GLU A 179 0.52 0.87 -16.56
C GLU A 179 -0.70 0.50 -17.42
N GLU A 180 -0.87 -0.79 -17.74
CA GLU A 180 -2.04 -1.29 -18.49
C GLU A 180 -3.36 -1.01 -17.77
N LEU A 181 -3.36 -1.18 -16.44
CA LEU A 181 -4.54 -0.92 -15.61
C LEU A 181 -4.89 0.58 -15.56
N LEU A 182 -3.89 1.46 -15.54
CA LEU A 182 -4.10 2.91 -15.59
C LEU A 182 -4.66 3.33 -16.96
N GLU A 183 -4.14 2.76 -18.05
CA GLU A 183 -4.69 3.00 -19.38
C GLU A 183 -6.13 2.52 -19.51
N GLU A 184 -6.45 1.37 -18.93
CA GLU A 184 -7.82 0.85 -18.91
C GLU A 184 -8.74 1.77 -18.08
N ALA A 185 -8.30 2.24 -16.94
CA ALA A 185 -9.05 3.20 -16.13
C ALA A 185 -9.34 4.50 -16.93
N LYS A 186 -8.33 5.05 -17.58
CA LYS A 186 -8.47 6.24 -18.45
C LYS A 186 -9.42 5.99 -19.62
N ARG A 187 -9.38 4.81 -20.23
CA ARG A 187 -10.34 4.43 -21.30
C ARG A 187 -11.78 4.44 -20.80
N ARG A 188 -12.04 3.92 -19.59
CA ARG A 188 -13.37 3.93 -18.98
C ARG A 188 -13.85 5.36 -18.72
N LEU A 189 -13.01 6.22 -18.16
CA LEU A 189 -13.37 7.61 -17.89
C LEU A 189 -13.63 8.41 -19.17
N ALA A 190 -12.95 8.10 -20.27
CA ALA A 190 -13.15 8.77 -21.56
C ALA A 190 -14.46 8.41 -22.27
N LYS A 191 -15.17 7.38 -21.80
CA LYS A 191 -16.43 6.94 -22.38
C LYS A 191 -17.62 7.74 -21.83
N LYS A 192 -18.68 7.83 -22.62
CA LYS A 192 -19.92 8.52 -22.18
C LYS A 192 -20.75 7.61 -21.29
N ALA A 193 -21.31 8.16 -20.23
CA ALA A 193 -22.28 7.46 -19.40
C ALA A 193 -23.45 6.91 -20.24
N GLY A 194 -23.82 5.66 -19.97
CA GLY A 194 -24.86 4.93 -20.71
C GLY A 194 -24.37 4.17 -21.95
N GLU A 195 -23.14 4.39 -22.43
CA GLU A 195 -22.54 3.61 -23.54
C GLU A 195 -22.28 2.17 -23.08
N GLU A 196 -22.55 1.19 -23.93
CA GLU A 196 -22.20 -0.21 -23.65
C GLU A 196 -20.69 -0.42 -23.74
N TYR A 197 -20.14 -1.13 -22.76
CA TYR A 197 -18.71 -1.40 -22.68
C TYR A 197 -18.46 -2.85 -22.26
N HIS A 198 -17.50 -3.48 -22.92
CA HIS A 198 -17.02 -4.82 -22.58
C HIS A 198 -15.90 -4.71 -21.54
N TYR A 199 -16.27 -4.77 -20.29
CA TYR A 199 -15.32 -4.72 -19.18
C TYR A 199 -14.49 -6.00 -19.13
N PRO A 200 -13.14 -5.93 -19.16
CA PRO A 200 -12.31 -7.11 -19.00
C PRO A 200 -12.53 -7.74 -17.64
N ARG A 201 -12.53 -9.06 -17.59
CA ARG A 201 -12.60 -9.85 -16.36
C ARG A 201 -11.24 -10.49 -16.10
N GLN A 202 -10.86 -10.61 -14.84
CA GLN A 202 -9.59 -11.16 -14.37
C GLN A 202 -8.37 -10.36 -14.86
N THR A 203 -8.08 -10.34 -16.15
CA THR A 203 -6.96 -9.61 -16.75
C THR A 203 -7.41 -8.84 -17.98
N ILE A 204 -6.69 -7.78 -18.34
CA ILE A 204 -7.02 -6.94 -19.49
C ILE A 204 -7.03 -7.74 -20.80
N ASN A 205 -6.10 -8.66 -20.95
CA ASN A 205 -5.91 -9.45 -22.17
C ASN A 205 -6.47 -10.89 -22.06
N GLY A 206 -7.26 -11.19 -21.03
CA GLY A 206 -7.76 -12.53 -20.74
C GLY A 206 -8.87 -13.03 -21.68
N GLY A 207 -9.41 -12.18 -22.54
CA GLY A 207 -10.46 -12.52 -23.51
C GLY A 207 -11.86 -12.67 -22.93
N ASP A 208 -12.01 -12.78 -21.61
CA ASP A 208 -13.32 -12.82 -20.94
C ASP A 208 -13.76 -11.40 -20.57
N THR A 209 -15.01 -11.05 -20.86
CA THR A 209 -15.55 -9.71 -20.64
C THR A 209 -16.93 -9.75 -19.99
N TYR A 210 -17.26 -8.68 -19.27
CA TYR A 210 -18.58 -8.42 -18.70
C TYR A 210 -19.19 -7.21 -19.40
N LEU A 211 -20.29 -7.41 -20.14
CA LEU A 211 -20.99 -6.33 -20.81
C LEU A 211 -21.83 -5.54 -19.82
N HIS A 212 -21.53 -4.28 -19.68
CA HIS A 212 -22.29 -3.36 -18.82
C HIS A 212 -22.23 -1.94 -19.37
N LYS A 213 -23.18 -1.08 -18.96
CA LYS A 213 -23.17 0.32 -19.34
C LYS A 213 -22.13 1.10 -18.53
N ILE A 214 -21.47 2.04 -19.18
CA ILE A 214 -20.58 3.00 -18.52
C ILE A 214 -21.42 3.83 -17.53
N PRO A 215 -21.03 3.89 -16.25
CA PRO A 215 -21.65 4.76 -15.27
C PRO A 215 -21.16 6.20 -15.43
N GLU A 216 -21.72 7.11 -14.64
CA GLU A 216 -21.16 8.45 -14.47
C GLU A 216 -20.02 8.40 -13.45
N TYR A 217 -18.79 8.20 -13.91
CA TYR A 217 -17.61 8.16 -13.05
C TYR A 217 -17.26 9.53 -12.48
N GLN A 218 -16.66 9.55 -11.29
CA GLN A 218 -15.85 10.69 -10.84
C GLN A 218 -14.69 10.89 -11.81
N ASP A 219 -14.39 12.16 -12.17
CA ASP A 219 -13.26 12.51 -13.05
C ASP A 219 -11.92 12.40 -12.28
N HIS A 220 -11.69 11.25 -11.69
CA HIS A 220 -10.49 10.97 -10.89
C HIS A 220 -10.25 9.46 -10.77
N ILE A 221 -8.99 9.04 -10.94
CA ILE A 221 -8.53 7.68 -10.68
C ILE A 221 -7.80 7.68 -9.35
N TYR A 222 -8.46 7.21 -8.30
CA TYR A 222 -7.82 7.15 -6.99
C TYR A 222 -6.67 6.14 -6.99
N GLY A 223 -5.50 6.55 -6.55
CA GLY A 223 -4.26 5.76 -6.60
C GLY A 223 -3.35 6.13 -7.77
N GLU A 224 -3.75 7.03 -8.67
CA GLU A 224 -2.83 7.56 -9.69
C GLU A 224 -1.74 8.40 -9.07
N PHE A 225 -2.09 9.31 -8.14
CA PHE A 225 -1.18 10.30 -7.55
C PHE A 225 -1.09 10.22 -6.02
N GLU A 226 -2.08 9.67 -5.33
CA GLU A 226 -2.16 9.68 -3.87
C GLU A 226 -0.93 9.00 -3.24
N GLY A 227 -0.20 9.79 -2.43
CA GLY A 227 1.00 9.31 -1.75
C GLY A 227 2.14 8.88 -2.69
N GLY A 228 2.27 9.47 -3.87
CA GLY A 228 3.21 9.07 -4.92
C GLY A 228 2.65 7.98 -5.84
N GLY A 229 1.35 7.69 -5.74
CA GLY A 229 0.66 6.62 -6.48
C GLY A 229 0.62 5.28 -5.74
N THR A 230 -0.27 4.41 -6.21
CA THR A 230 -0.44 3.06 -5.65
C THR A 230 -0.52 2.01 -6.76
N GLN A 231 -0.28 0.74 -6.42
CA GLN A 231 -0.46 -0.38 -7.35
C GLN A 231 -1.92 -0.83 -7.44
N VAL A 232 -2.75 -0.44 -6.46
CA VAL A 232 -4.19 -0.67 -6.50
C VAL A 232 -4.85 0.66 -6.80
N MET A 233 -5.57 0.74 -7.91
CA MET A 233 -6.31 1.92 -8.33
C MET A 233 -7.79 1.69 -8.19
N VAL A 234 -8.55 2.76 -7.98
CA VAL A 234 -10.01 2.69 -7.74
C VAL A 234 -10.74 3.65 -8.67
N LEU A 235 -11.82 3.15 -9.28
CA LEU A 235 -12.82 3.93 -9.98
C LEU A 235 -14.13 3.94 -9.18
N SER A 236 -14.83 5.06 -9.19
CA SER A 236 -16.11 5.22 -8.50
C SER A 236 -17.02 6.24 -9.19
N ALA A 237 -18.32 6.08 -9.03
CA ALA A 237 -19.32 7.08 -9.39
C ALA A 237 -19.64 8.04 -8.23
N VAL A 238 -19.34 7.65 -6.97
CA VAL A 238 -19.50 8.51 -5.79
C VAL A 238 -18.15 9.03 -5.33
N PRO A 239 -18.08 10.18 -4.64
CA PRO A 239 -16.83 10.73 -4.13
C PRO A 239 -16.08 9.75 -3.23
N PHE A 240 -14.76 9.70 -3.36
CA PHE A 240 -13.92 8.75 -2.63
C PHE A 240 -13.94 8.94 -1.11
N GLU A 241 -14.17 10.17 -0.65
CA GLU A 241 -14.38 10.50 0.77
C GLU A 241 -15.59 9.77 1.36
N ASN A 242 -16.69 9.66 0.62
CA ASN A 242 -17.88 8.92 1.03
C ASN A 242 -17.58 7.42 1.17
N LEU A 243 -16.65 6.90 0.37
CA LEU A 243 -16.17 5.53 0.47
C LEU A 243 -15.10 5.33 1.58
N GLY A 244 -14.85 6.36 2.39
CA GLY A 244 -13.84 6.32 3.45
C GLY A 244 -12.43 6.10 2.89
N MET A 245 -12.16 6.61 1.69
CA MET A 245 -10.80 6.72 1.14
C MET A 245 -10.21 8.05 1.61
N PRO A 246 -9.02 8.04 2.25
CA PRO A 246 -8.44 9.27 2.76
C PRO A 246 -7.96 10.18 1.63
N GLU A 247 -8.07 11.48 1.85
CA GLU A 247 -7.35 12.45 1.02
C GLU A 247 -5.87 12.37 1.35
N VAL A 248 -5.05 12.00 0.38
CA VAL A 248 -3.60 11.82 0.54
C VAL A 248 -2.89 12.72 -0.45
N ALA A 249 -1.96 13.54 0.06
CA ALA A 249 -1.15 14.41 -0.78
C ALA A 249 -0.39 13.60 -1.87
N PRO A 250 -0.13 14.18 -3.04
CA PRO A 250 0.57 13.50 -4.13
C PRO A 250 1.98 13.01 -3.76
N LEU A 251 2.65 13.69 -2.83
CA LEU A 251 3.96 13.26 -2.33
C LEU A 251 3.81 12.48 -1.02
N SER A 252 4.36 11.27 -0.98
CA SER A 252 4.34 10.47 0.24
C SER A 252 5.16 11.13 1.37
N THR A 253 4.72 10.96 2.62
CA THR A 253 5.45 11.50 3.78
C THR A 253 6.81 10.84 3.95
N GLY A 254 6.94 9.53 3.61
CA GLY A 254 8.21 8.80 3.59
C GLY A 254 9.19 9.38 2.60
N ALA A 255 8.80 9.52 1.33
CA ALA A 255 9.64 10.10 0.28
C ALA A 255 10.05 11.54 0.61
N ARG A 256 9.14 12.33 1.19
CA ARG A 256 9.46 13.68 1.66
C ARG A 256 10.53 13.69 2.76
N SER A 257 10.39 12.80 3.74
CA SER A 257 11.35 12.66 4.85
C SER A 257 12.72 12.24 4.33
N GLU A 258 12.77 11.24 3.46
CA GLU A 258 14.01 10.76 2.85
C GLU A 258 14.70 11.86 2.02
N HIS A 259 13.94 12.62 1.25
CA HIS A 259 14.49 13.75 0.48
C HIS A 259 15.12 14.82 1.37
N ILE A 260 14.46 15.19 2.47
CA ILE A 260 15.01 16.14 3.46
C ILE A 260 16.29 15.57 4.09
N GLN A 261 16.29 14.32 4.50
CA GLN A 261 17.43 13.64 5.11
C GLN A 261 18.63 13.58 4.15
N HIS A 262 18.43 13.18 2.90
CA HIS A 262 19.48 13.17 1.90
C HIS A 262 20.06 14.56 1.62
N THR A 263 19.21 15.59 1.60
CA THR A 263 19.64 16.98 1.41
C THR A 263 20.52 17.44 2.58
N LEU A 264 20.10 17.15 3.81
CA LEU A 264 20.89 17.46 5.00
C LEU A 264 22.24 16.73 5.00
N TYR A 265 22.27 15.44 4.72
CA TYR A 265 23.53 14.66 4.68
C TYR A 265 24.48 15.17 3.61
N LYS A 266 24.01 15.47 2.41
CA LYS A 266 24.82 16.08 1.36
C LYS A 266 25.36 17.44 1.78
N GLY A 267 24.56 18.25 2.46
CA GLY A 267 24.97 19.56 2.98
C GLY A 267 26.00 19.48 4.12
N MET A 268 26.02 18.38 4.89
CA MET A 268 26.96 18.18 6.00
C MET A 268 28.38 17.77 5.57
N VAL A 269 28.58 17.29 4.34
CA VAL A 269 29.89 16.84 3.87
C VAL A 269 30.93 17.96 3.90
N LEU A 270 30.55 19.17 3.47
CA LEU A 270 31.43 20.33 3.45
C LEU A 270 31.88 20.80 4.85
N PRO A 271 30.98 21.02 5.84
CA PRO A 271 31.37 21.33 7.21
C PRO A 271 32.26 20.27 7.88
N ILE A 272 31.94 18.98 7.66
CA ILE A 272 32.76 17.87 8.20
C ILE A 272 34.17 17.88 7.61
N ALA A 273 34.29 18.05 6.29
CA ALA A 273 35.58 18.14 5.61
C ALA A 273 36.40 19.37 6.10
N ALA A 274 35.72 20.51 6.30
CA ALA A 274 36.37 21.72 6.84
C ALA A 274 36.86 21.49 8.27
N LEU A 275 36.06 20.89 9.14
CA LEU A 275 36.47 20.55 10.52
C LEU A 275 37.65 19.57 10.52
N ALA A 276 37.61 18.54 9.70
CA ALA A 276 38.70 17.59 9.57
C ALA A 276 39.98 18.27 9.07
N GLY A 277 39.88 19.18 8.11
CA GLY A 277 41.00 20.00 7.64
C GLY A 277 41.60 20.89 8.72
N ILE A 278 40.74 21.60 9.49
CA ILE A 278 41.20 22.43 10.62
C ILE A 278 41.89 21.58 11.69
N THR A 279 41.31 20.47 12.07
CA THR A 279 41.87 19.53 13.06
C THR A 279 43.22 18.99 12.59
N TYR A 280 43.35 18.64 11.32
CA TYR A 280 44.62 18.21 10.72
C TYR A 280 45.69 19.31 10.77
N LEU A 281 45.35 20.55 10.43
CA LEU A 281 46.28 21.68 10.44
C LEU A 281 46.72 22.01 11.90
N VAL A 282 45.79 22.02 12.84
CA VAL A 282 46.12 22.24 14.28
C VAL A 282 47.08 21.16 14.77
N ASN A 283 46.77 19.90 14.56
CA ASN A 283 47.61 18.77 14.98
C ASN A 283 49.01 18.82 14.31
N ARG A 284 49.06 19.19 13.05
CA ARG A 284 50.35 19.37 12.34
C ARG A 284 51.20 20.51 12.95
N ASN A 285 50.55 21.62 13.30
CA ASN A 285 51.25 22.75 13.89
C ASN A 285 51.71 22.46 15.32
N SER A 286 50.89 21.81 16.14
CA SER A 286 51.27 21.39 17.51
C SER A 286 52.49 20.46 17.49
N LYS A 287 52.52 19.48 16.60
CA LYS A 287 53.64 18.56 16.43
C LYS A 287 54.93 19.29 15.99
N LYS A 288 54.84 20.36 15.18
CA LYS A 288 55.99 21.17 14.82
C LYS A 288 56.55 21.96 16.01
N GLN A 289 55.65 22.56 16.80
CA GLN A 289 56.03 23.28 18.02
C GLN A 289 56.70 22.37 19.05
N GLU A 290 56.17 21.15 19.26
CA GLU A 290 56.79 20.14 20.11
C GLU A 290 58.24 19.78 19.66
N GLN A 291 58.43 19.63 18.32
CA GLN A 291 59.71 19.32 17.77
C GLN A 291 60.72 20.51 17.88
N GLU A 292 60.25 21.74 17.78
CA GLU A 292 61.06 22.93 17.93
C GLU A 292 61.48 23.10 19.41
N HIS A 293 60.56 22.91 20.37
CA HIS A 293 60.84 22.94 21.80
C HIS A 293 61.85 21.87 22.21
N HIS A 294 61.70 20.65 21.75
CA HIS A 294 62.67 19.56 21.99
C HIS A 294 64.08 19.83 21.39
N LYS A 295 64.21 20.62 20.33
CA LYS A 295 65.47 21.02 19.76
C LYS A 295 66.16 22.10 20.63
N GLU A 296 65.37 23.10 21.09
CA GLU A 296 65.88 24.16 21.99
C GLU A 296 66.37 23.60 23.33
N ASP A 297 65.66 22.62 23.91
CA ASP A 297 66.05 21.97 25.16
C ASP A 297 67.36 21.18 25.01
N ASN A 298 67.62 20.54 23.88
CA ASN A 298 68.86 19.79 23.63
C ASN A 298 70.06 20.69 23.28
N ASP A 299 69.81 21.90 22.76
CA ASP A 299 70.89 22.86 22.46
C ASP A 299 71.32 23.65 23.75
N VAL A 300 70.52 23.61 24.82
CA VAL A 300 70.86 24.24 26.09
C VAL A 300 71.65 23.29 27.01
N GLU A 301 71.60 21.96 26.81
CA GLU A 301 72.38 20.97 27.60
C GLU A 301 73.73 20.60 26.91
N SER A 302 74.06 21.16 25.81
CA SER A 302 75.38 20.98 25.13
C SER A 302 76.32 22.21 25.42
#